data_e95e41df3c884f78330a8b13a5af1455
#
_entry.id   e95e41df3c884f78330a8b13a5af1455
#
_cell.length_a   1.000
_cell.length_b   1.000
_cell.length_c   1.000
_cell.angle_alpha   90.00
_cell.angle_beta   90.00
_cell.angle_gamma   90.00
#
_symmetry.space_group_name_H-M   'P 1'
#
loop_
_entity.id
_entity.type
_entity.pdbx_description
1 polymer ?
#
loop_
_entity_poly.entity_id
_entity_poly.type
_entity_poly.pdbx_seq_one_letter_code
_entity_poly.pdbx_strand_id
1 'polypeptide(L)'
;MAGDVGVREIMAHVAGWQVEMLPALERLACGEEPYAKGSYDDFDRWNARFVDARKDVATDDVLREADRSHRDFVRAASRLSPEDLAVGQAAHGLVEGVGAAHYREHAAQILDWRGRAGR
;
A
#
# COMPACT_ATOMS: atom_id res chain seq x y z
N MET A 1 -10.64 16.69 14.93
CA MET A 1 -11.48 16.68 13.74
C MET A 1 -11.59 15.28 13.17
N ALA A 2 -12.81 14.87 12.86
CA ALA A 2 -13.07 13.55 12.30
C ALA A 2 -12.31 13.32 10.99
N GLY A 3 -12.17 14.36 10.14
CA GLY A 3 -11.45 14.25 8.88
C GLY A 3 -9.99 13.89 9.03
N ASP A 4 -9.31 14.47 10.02
CA ASP A 4 -7.89 14.18 10.26
C ASP A 4 -7.70 12.75 10.76
N VAL A 5 -8.56 12.30 11.65
CA VAL A 5 -8.54 10.92 12.16
C VAL A 5 -8.79 9.94 11.02
N GLY A 6 -9.80 10.24 10.17
CA GLY A 6 -10.11 9.38 9.03
C GLY A 6 -8.95 9.29 8.03
N VAL A 7 -8.33 10.42 7.71
CA VAL A 7 -7.18 10.43 6.79
C VAL A 7 -6.03 9.62 7.36
N ARG A 8 -5.73 9.78 8.64
CA ARG A 8 -4.66 9.05 9.30
C ARG A 8 -4.89 7.54 9.23
N GLU A 9 -6.10 7.08 9.53
CA GLU A 9 -6.44 5.66 9.48
C GLU A 9 -6.34 5.11 8.06
N ILE A 10 -6.88 5.83 7.08
CA ILE A 10 -6.84 5.42 5.68
C ILE A 10 -5.39 5.31 5.21
N MET A 11 -4.57 6.29 5.53
CA MET A 11 -3.16 6.27 5.12
C MET A 11 -2.37 5.19 5.84
N ALA A 12 -2.75 4.85 7.08
CA ALA A 12 -2.14 3.72 7.79
C ALA A 12 -2.46 2.39 7.11
N HIS A 13 -3.69 2.22 6.61
CA HIS A 13 -4.06 1.05 5.80
C HIS A 13 -3.23 0.99 4.52
N VAL A 14 -3.16 2.10 3.79
CA VAL A 14 -2.41 2.19 2.52
C VAL A 14 -0.94 1.86 2.75
N ALA A 15 -0.31 2.52 3.71
CA ALA A 15 1.10 2.29 4.01
C ALA A 15 1.34 0.85 4.45
N GLY A 16 0.48 0.33 5.33
CA GLY A 16 0.60 -1.02 5.84
C GLY A 16 0.54 -2.07 4.73
N TRP A 17 -0.46 -1.98 3.85
CA TRP A 17 -0.60 -2.93 2.74
C TRP A 17 0.55 -2.82 1.76
N GLN A 18 1.01 -1.60 1.45
CA GLN A 18 2.13 -1.41 0.53
C GLN A 18 3.42 -2.03 1.07
N VAL A 19 3.71 -1.82 2.34
CA VAL A 19 4.89 -2.41 2.99
C VAL A 19 4.76 -3.92 3.08
N GLU A 20 3.56 -4.41 3.45
CA GLU A 20 3.32 -5.84 3.62
C GLU A 20 3.46 -6.62 2.30
N MET A 21 2.98 -6.03 1.20
CA MET A 21 2.96 -6.69 -0.11
C MET A 21 4.25 -6.50 -0.91
N LEU A 22 5.16 -5.65 -0.47
CA LEU A 22 6.42 -5.44 -1.18
C LEU A 22 7.23 -6.74 -1.35
N PRO A 23 7.46 -7.55 -0.29
CA PRO A 23 8.15 -8.84 -0.47
C PRO A 23 7.40 -9.79 -1.39
N ALA A 24 6.06 -9.73 -1.41
CA ALA A 24 5.26 -10.58 -2.31
C ALA A 24 5.55 -10.25 -3.77
N LEU A 25 5.63 -8.96 -4.11
CA LEU A 25 5.99 -8.54 -5.46
C LEU A 25 7.40 -8.99 -5.83
N GLU A 26 8.34 -8.89 -4.90
CA GLU A 26 9.71 -9.33 -5.13
C GLU A 26 9.78 -10.82 -5.41
N ARG A 27 9.01 -11.64 -4.67
CA ARG A 27 8.93 -13.08 -4.92
C ARG A 27 8.34 -13.38 -6.29
N LEU A 28 7.28 -12.68 -6.67
CA LEU A 28 6.67 -12.84 -7.99
C LEU A 28 7.66 -12.53 -9.11
N ALA A 29 8.47 -11.49 -8.94
CA ALA A 29 9.50 -11.14 -9.92
C ALA A 29 10.55 -12.25 -10.07
N CYS A 30 10.74 -13.07 -9.03
CA CYS A 30 11.66 -14.21 -9.05
C CYS A 30 10.97 -15.52 -9.46
N GLY A 31 9.70 -15.48 -9.84
CA GLY A 31 8.95 -16.67 -10.22
C GLY A 31 8.47 -17.51 -9.04
N GLU A 32 8.47 -16.95 -7.84
CA GLU A 32 8.05 -17.63 -6.63
C GLU A 32 6.62 -17.28 -6.25
N GLU A 33 6.02 -18.12 -5.40
CA GLU A 33 4.70 -17.80 -4.83
C GLU A 33 4.80 -16.55 -3.94
N PRO A 34 3.83 -15.62 -4.05
CA PRO A 34 3.90 -14.38 -3.28
C PRO A 34 3.71 -14.58 -1.78
N TYR A 35 2.78 -15.44 -1.40
CA TYR A 35 2.50 -15.79 0.00
C TYR A 35 1.65 -17.06 0.04
N ALA A 36 1.54 -17.67 1.21
CA ALA A 36 0.73 -18.87 1.39
C ALA A 36 -0.76 -18.53 1.21
N LYS A 37 -1.49 -19.39 0.53
CA LYS A 37 -2.93 -19.22 0.29
C LYS A 37 -3.66 -19.02 1.61
N GLY A 38 -4.53 -18.03 1.66
CA GLY A 38 -5.33 -17.71 2.84
C GLY A 38 -4.67 -16.79 3.84
N SER A 39 -3.38 -16.43 3.63
CA SER A 39 -2.65 -15.57 4.57
C SER A 39 -3.32 -14.22 4.82
N TYR A 40 -4.03 -13.69 3.84
CA TYR A 40 -4.62 -12.34 3.91
C TYR A 40 -6.14 -12.34 3.73
N ASP A 41 -6.80 -13.45 4.08
CA ASP A 41 -8.26 -13.54 3.92
C ASP A 41 -9.02 -12.62 4.87
N ASP A 42 -8.48 -12.35 6.04
CA ASP A 42 -9.12 -11.48 7.03
C ASP A 42 -8.59 -10.05 6.90
N PHE A 43 -9.11 -9.31 5.94
CA PHE A 43 -8.68 -7.93 5.68
C PHE A 43 -8.89 -7.00 6.87
N ASP A 44 -9.99 -7.14 7.58
CA ASP A 44 -10.30 -6.28 8.73
C ASP A 44 -9.26 -6.44 9.83
N ARG A 45 -8.83 -7.65 10.07
CA ARG A 45 -7.80 -7.94 11.06
C ARG A 45 -6.44 -7.34 10.66
N TRP A 46 -6.08 -7.46 9.38
CA TRP A 46 -4.85 -6.87 8.87
C TRP A 46 -4.89 -5.35 8.92
N ASN A 47 -6.02 -4.76 8.52
CA ASN A 47 -6.19 -3.30 8.61
C ASN A 47 -6.05 -2.82 10.04
N ALA A 48 -6.65 -3.52 11.01
CA ALA A 48 -6.52 -3.17 12.42
C ALA A 48 -5.07 -3.24 12.90
N ARG A 49 -4.31 -4.23 12.44
CA ARG A 49 -2.88 -4.35 12.76
C ARG A 49 -2.08 -3.16 12.23
N PHE A 50 -2.35 -2.74 11.01
CA PHE A 50 -1.63 -1.62 10.41
C PHE A 50 -1.89 -0.32 11.15
N VAL A 51 -3.13 -0.08 11.55
CA VAL A 51 -3.49 1.10 12.33
C VAL A 51 -2.85 1.04 13.72
N ASP A 52 -2.92 -0.11 14.38
CA ASP A 52 -2.36 -0.28 15.71
C ASP A 52 -0.83 -0.09 15.72
N ALA A 53 -0.15 -0.60 14.71
CA ALA A 53 1.29 -0.46 14.59
C ALA A 53 1.73 1.01 14.46
N ARG A 54 0.83 1.87 14.01
CA ARG A 54 1.11 3.28 13.75
C ARG A 54 0.37 4.24 14.68
N LYS A 55 -0.23 3.73 15.74
CA LYS A 55 -1.08 4.54 16.63
C LYS A 55 -0.34 5.69 17.30
N ASP A 56 0.95 5.53 17.55
CA ASP A 56 1.77 6.54 18.20
C ASP A 56 2.63 7.34 17.21
N VAL A 57 2.44 7.11 15.91
CA VAL A 57 3.18 7.80 14.86
C VAL A 57 2.40 9.05 14.45
N ALA A 58 3.11 10.18 14.30
CA ALA A 58 2.49 11.43 13.89
C ALA A 58 1.86 11.29 12.49
N THR A 59 0.75 11.99 12.26
CA THR A 59 0.02 11.92 10.99
C THR A 59 0.93 12.19 9.79
N ASP A 60 1.78 13.23 9.87
CA ASP A 60 2.69 13.57 8.78
C ASP A 60 3.66 12.43 8.48
N ASP A 61 4.11 11.70 9.50
CA ASP A 61 5.02 10.58 9.32
C ASP A 61 4.31 9.37 8.69
N VAL A 62 3.03 9.15 9.04
CA VAL A 62 2.22 8.12 8.39
C VAL A 62 2.06 8.43 6.90
N LEU A 63 1.80 9.70 6.56
CA LEU A 63 1.66 10.14 5.18
C LEU A 63 2.97 10.01 4.40
N ARG A 64 4.11 10.32 5.05
CA ARG A 64 5.43 10.12 4.43
C ARG A 64 5.71 8.65 4.17
N GLU A 65 5.32 7.79 5.09
CA GLU A 65 5.46 6.35 4.91
C GLU A 65 4.60 5.86 3.75
N ALA A 66 3.35 6.33 3.66
CA ALA A 66 2.45 5.96 2.56
C ALA A 66 3.04 6.38 1.22
N ASP A 67 3.59 7.58 1.14
CA ASP A 67 4.21 8.09 -0.09
C ASP A 67 5.46 7.29 -0.47
N ARG A 68 6.34 7.05 0.49
CA ARG A 68 7.57 6.31 0.26
C ARG A 68 7.29 4.86 -0.11
N SER A 69 6.39 4.19 0.61
CA SER A 69 6.06 2.80 0.33
C SER A 69 5.36 2.63 -1.01
N HIS A 70 4.59 3.64 -1.45
CA HIS A 70 4.02 3.63 -2.78
C HIS A 70 5.11 3.65 -3.85
N ARG A 71 6.10 4.51 -3.68
CA ARG A 71 7.23 4.58 -4.64
C ARG A 71 8.00 3.27 -4.68
N ASP A 72 8.24 2.65 -3.52
CA ASP A 72 8.91 1.36 -3.45
C ASP A 72 8.08 0.26 -4.11
N PHE A 73 6.75 0.29 -3.91
CA PHE A 73 5.84 -0.66 -4.51
C PHE A 73 5.83 -0.55 -6.03
N VAL A 74 5.75 0.68 -6.56
CA VAL A 74 5.80 0.93 -8.01
C VAL A 74 7.13 0.44 -8.59
N ARG A 75 8.24 0.71 -7.90
CA ARG A 75 9.55 0.27 -8.35
C ARG A 75 9.63 -1.26 -8.41
N ALA A 76 9.11 -1.94 -7.40
CA ALA A 76 9.08 -3.40 -7.38
C ALA A 76 8.19 -3.94 -8.51
N ALA A 77 7.01 -3.33 -8.72
CA ALA A 77 6.09 -3.73 -9.78
C ALA A 77 6.72 -3.55 -11.17
N SER A 78 7.57 -2.54 -11.34
CA SER A 78 8.21 -2.27 -12.63
C SER A 78 9.21 -3.36 -13.05
N ARG A 79 9.59 -4.24 -12.13
CA ARG A 79 10.46 -5.38 -12.43
C ARG A 79 9.70 -6.57 -13.02
N LEU A 80 8.37 -6.53 -12.96
CA LEU A 80 7.52 -7.61 -13.47
C LEU A 80 7.37 -7.46 -14.98
N SER A 81 7.29 -8.61 -15.69
CA SER A 81 7.07 -8.60 -17.13
C SER A 81 5.62 -8.26 -17.45
N PRO A 82 5.32 -7.83 -18.72
CA PRO A 82 3.92 -7.64 -19.11
C PRO A 82 3.07 -8.89 -18.94
N GLU A 83 3.65 -10.08 -19.13
CA GLU A 83 2.93 -11.33 -18.93
C GLU A 83 2.58 -11.53 -17.46
N ASP A 84 3.49 -11.20 -16.54
CA ASP A 84 3.23 -11.31 -15.10
C ASP A 84 2.11 -10.36 -14.65
N LEU A 85 1.99 -9.21 -15.32
CA LEU A 85 0.99 -8.19 -14.97
C LEU A 85 -0.34 -8.39 -15.70
N ALA A 86 -0.44 -9.41 -16.57
CA ALA A 86 -1.66 -9.66 -17.32
C ALA A 86 -2.83 -10.00 -16.39
N VAL A 87 -4.04 -9.64 -16.82
CA VAL A 87 -5.26 -9.95 -16.08
C VAL A 87 -5.33 -11.46 -15.82
N GLY A 88 -5.67 -11.83 -14.58
CA GLY A 88 -5.72 -13.23 -14.17
C GLY A 88 -4.46 -13.73 -13.49
N GLN A 89 -3.37 -12.98 -13.54
CA GLN A 89 -2.15 -13.33 -12.83
C GLN A 89 -2.16 -12.73 -11.43
N ALA A 90 -1.48 -13.38 -10.49
CA ALA A 90 -1.41 -12.94 -9.09
C ALA A 90 -0.87 -11.53 -8.96
N ALA A 91 0.14 -11.17 -9.76
CA ALA A 91 0.75 -9.84 -9.71
C ALA A 91 -0.23 -8.74 -10.12
N HIS A 92 -1.11 -9.00 -11.10
CA HIS A 92 -2.13 -8.03 -11.51
C HIS A 92 -3.03 -7.67 -10.33
N GLY A 93 -3.52 -8.67 -9.62
CA GLY A 93 -4.38 -8.45 -8.46
C GLY A 93 -3.69 -7.66 -7.36
N LEU A 94 -2.42 -7.95 -7.09
CA LEU A 94 -1.65 -7.23 -6.09
C LEU A 94 -1.44 -5.77 -6.48
N VAL A 95 -1.01 -5.52 -7.72
CA VAL A 95 -0.73 -4.16 -8.19
C VAL A 95 -1.99 -3.32 -8.23
N GLU A 96 -3.10 -3.85 -8.78
CA GLU A 96 -4.36 -3.13 -8.85
C GLU A 96 -5.00 -2.94 -7.48
N GLY A 97 -5.04 -4.00 -6.66
CA GLY A 97 -5.73 -3.94 -5.37
C GLY A 97 -4.99 -3.11 -4.33
N VAL A 98 -3.69 -3.29 -4.23
CA VAL A 98 -2.90 -2.65 -3.17
C VAL A 98 -2.28 -1.34 -3.64
N GLY A 99 -1.65 -1.34 -4.81
CA GLY A 99 -0.92 -0.18 -5.28
C GLY A 99 -1.79 0.85 -5.99
N ALA A 100 -2.28 0.48 -7.18
CA ALA A 100 -2.93 1.46 -8.05
C ALA A 100 -4.30 1.90 -7.55
N ALA A 101 -5.18 0.94 -7.23
CA ALA A 101 -6.55 1.28 -6.83
C ALA A 101 -6.57 2.03 -5.49
N HIS A 102 -5.87 1.52 -4.49
CA HIS A 102 -5.81 2.14 -3.16
C HIS A 102 -5.23 3.54 -3.25
N TYR A 103 -4.11 3.68 -3.95
CA TYR A 103 -3.46 4.98 -4.07
C TYR A 103 -4.34 5.99 -4.81
N ARG A 104 -5.02 5.56 -5.87
CA ARG A 104 -5.93 6.44 -6.61
C ARG A 104 -7.08 6.95 -5.74
N GLU A 105 -7.63 6.09 -4.89
CA GLU A 105 -8.73 6.48 -3.99
C GLU A 105 -8.31 7.61 -3.04
N HIS A 106 -7.05 7.64 -2.67
CA HIS A 106 -6.56 8.59 -1.67
C HIS A 106 -5.51 9.56 -2.22
N ALA A 107 -5.29 9.55 -3.54
CA ALA A 107 -4.29 10.40 -4.17
C ALA A 107 -4.53 11.89 -3.90
N ALA A 108 -5.78 12.32 -3.93
CA ALA A 108 -6.11 13.72 -3.67
C ALA A 108 -5.68 14.17 -2.27
N GLN A 109 -5.84 13.29 -1.29
CA GLN A 109 -5.43 13.56 0.10
C GLN A 109 -3.92 13.67 0.23
N ILE A 110 -3.21 12.78 -0.45
CA ILE A 110 -1.74 12.78 -0.43
C ILE A 110 -1.19 14.02 -1.13
N LEU A 111 -1.77 14.40 -2.28
CA LEU A 111 -1.35 15.57 -3.01
C LEU A 111 -1.60 16.85 -2.21
N ASP A 112 -2.73 16.94 -1.54
CA ASP A 112 -3.05 18.07 -0.67
C ASP A 112 -2.04 18.17 0.48
N TRP A 113 -1.73 17.04 1.11
CA TRP A 113 -0.73 17.01 2.18
C TRP A 113 0.65 17.44 1.68
N ARG A 114 1.08 16.95 0.52
CA ARG A 114 2.37 17.35 -0.07
C ARG A 114 2.44 18.83 -0.31
N GLY A 115 1.35 19.42 -0.81
CA GLY A 115 1.25 20.85 -1.04
C GLY A 115 1.43 21.64 0.24
N ARG A 116 0.79 21.21 1.32
CA ARG A 116 0.91 21.86 2.63
C ARG A 116 2.31 21.67 3.23
N ALA A 117 2.85 20.46 3.12
CA ALA A 117 4.16 20.15 3.68
C ALA A 117 5.30 20.87 2.95
N GLY A 118 5.11 21.16 1.68
CA GLY A 118 6.11 21.85 0.87
C GLY A 118 6.16 23.36 1.09
N ARG A 119 5.26 23.90 1.90
CA ARG A 119 5.21 25.32 2.20
C ARG A 119 5.98 25.63 3.47
#